data_03a13e682d78715a8f0bf3e34f2f3ec1
#
_entry.id   03a13e682d78715a8f0bf3e34f2f3ec1
#
_cell.length_a   1.000
_cell.length_b   1.000
_cell.length_c   1.000
_cell.angle_alpha   90.00
_cell.angle_beta   90.00
_cell.angle_gamma   90.00
#
_symmetry.space_group_name_H-M   'P 1'
#
loop_
_entity.id
_entity.type
_entity.pdbx_description
1 polymer ?
#
loop_
_entity_poly.entity_id
_entity_poly.type
_entity_poly.pdbx_seq_one_letter_code
_entity_poly.pdbx_strand_id
1 'polypeptide(L)'
;MGRMWEGFETISFERDGVQLFARQTRPADNASATPVLLLHGHPQTMAMWHRVAPTLARGRPVVLMDLRGYGDSGRPLAGEGSAAYAKREMALDAVTLMRSLGHERFAVLAHDRGARVAHRMALDHPGAVERLMLLDIAPTLAMYEGTTEAFARGYWHWFFLIQPSPRPERFIEADPLAYLREGMGRAGDFFEPAAWAEYERCIQRPGSAAAICADYRAGAGIDLEHDRADRAAGRRVTAPLHVLWGANGVVGRCFEPLALWQAAAERVTGHAVPSGHYVAEEAPEVVLAEAERFLSGA
;
A
#
# COMPACT_ATOMS: atom_id res chain seq x y z
N MET A 1 -6.93 -2.34 21.30
CA MET A 1 -6.10 -1.34 20.58
C MET A 1 -4.89 -0.83 21.37
N GLY A 2 -4.90 -0.75 22.70
CA GLY A 2 -3.78 -0.14 23.45
C GLY A 2 -2.41 -0.76 23.25
N ARG A 3 -2.29 -2.09 23.19
CA ARG A 3 -1.00 -2.77 23.07
C ARG A 3 -0.40 -2.78 21.65
N MET A 4 -1.22 -2.75 20.61
CA MET A 4 -0.76 -2.81 19.21
C MET A 4 0.10 -1.60 18.81
N TRP A 5 -0.19 -0.43 19.37
CA TRP A 5 0.41 0.86 19.04
C TRP A 5 1.13 1.51 20.22
N GLU A 6 1.66 0.69 21.13
CA GLU A 6 2.48 1.21 22.22
C GLU A 6 3.72 1.93 21.65
N GLY A 7 3.97 3.16 22.11
CA GLY A 7 5.04 4.01 21.61
C GLY A 7 4.70 4.83 20.35
N PHE A 8 3.48 4.67 19.81
CA PHE A 8 3.01 5.47 18.67
C PHE A 8 1.98 6.50 19.14
N GLU A 9 2.07 7.70 18.62
CA GLU A 9 1.05 8.74 18.77
C GLU A 9 0.19 8.87 17.51
N THR A 10 -1.07 9.24 17.71
CA THR A 10 -2.02 9.45 16.62
C THR A 10 -1.85 10.84 16.03
N ILE A 11 -1.90 10.92 14.70
CA ILE A 11 -1.89 12.15 13.93
C ILE A 11 -3.20 12.23 13.14
N SER A 12 -3.85 13.37 13.21
CA SER A 12 -4.92 13.75 12.29
C SER A 12 -4.40 14.88 11.41
N PHE A 13 -4.41 14.66 10.12
CA PHE A 13 -3.88 15.59 9.12
C PHE A 13 -4.94 15.82 8.05
N GLU A 14 -5.07 17.04 7.58
CA GLU A 14 -6.03 17.39 6.52
C GLU A 14 -5.31 17.86 5.26
N ARG A 15 -5.71 17.33 4.11
CA ARG A 15 -5.32 17.87 2.81
C ARG A 15 -6.53 17.98 1.87
N ASP A 16 -6.76 19.17 1.35
CA ASP A 16 -7.84 19.47 0.40
C ASP A 16 -9.22 18.98 0.88
N GLY A 17 -9.54 19.19 2.17
CA GLY A 17 -10.78 18.78 2.79
C GLY A 17 -10.90 17.29 3.11
N VAL A 18 -9.83 16.51 2.89
CA VAL A 18 -9.79 15.09 3.25
C VAL A 18 -9.01 14.92 4.54
N GLN A 19 -9.68 14.43 5.58
CA GLN A 19 -9.02 14.04 6.83
C GLN A 19 -8.24 12.75 6.62
N LEU A 20 -6.97 12.75 6.99
CA LEU A 20 -6.08 11.60 6.89
C LEU A 20 -5.66 11.18 8.28
N PHE A 21 -5.69 9.87 8.52
CA PHE A 21 -5.34 9.28 9.79
C PHE A 21 -3.98 8.60 9.69
N ALA A 22 -3.10 8.94 10.64
CA ALA A 22 -1.75 8.40 10.68
C ALA A 22 -1.30 8.13 12.13
N ARG A 23 -0.21 7.42 12.26
CA ARG A 23 0.52 7.23 13.51
C ARG A 23 2.00 7.47 13.28
N GLN A 24 2.67 8.00 14.28
CA GLN A 24 4.13 8.13 14.27
C GLN A 24 4.72 7.65 15.58
N THR A 25 5.96 7.22 15.54
CA THR A 25 6.76 7.09 16.75
C THR A 25 7.05 8.45 17.34
N ARG A 26 7.08 8.55 18.67
CA ARG A 26 7.63 9.74 19.29
C ARG A 26 9.09 9.90 18.88
N PRO A 27 9.57 11.13 18.66
CA PRO A 27 10.98 11.35 18.40
C PRO A 27 11.81 10.71 19.51
N ALA A 28 12.57 9.68 19.17
CA ALA A 28 13.60 9.14 20.05
C ALA A 28 14.92 9.88 19.74
N ASP A 29 15.91 9.75 20.60
CA ASP A 29 17.24 10.38 20.45
C ASP A 29 17.99 9.98 19.16
N ASN A 30 17.42 9.13 18.32
CA ASN A 30 17.94 8.62 17.05
C ASN A 30 17.51 9.45 15.82
N ALA A 31 17.39 10.76 15.96
CA ALA A 31 16.94 11.70 14.91
C ALA A 31 17.77 11.72 13.62
N SER A 32 18.90 11.00 13.55
CA SER A 32 19.77 10.95 12.37
C SER A 32 19.45 9.83 11.37
N ALA A 33 18.62 8.85 11.75
CA ALA A 33 18.28 7.75 10.85
C ALA A 33 17.18 8.14 9.87
N THR A 34 17.24 7.66 8.62
CA THR A 34 16.22 7.87 7.61
C THR A 34 14.83 7.47 8.12
N PRO A 35 13.86 8.41 8.14
CA PRO A 35 12.48 8.10 8.50
C PRO A 35 11.86 7.09 7.54
N VAL A 36 10.92 6.29 8.02
CA VAL A 36 10.21 5.30 7.19
C VAL A 36 8.71 5.54 7.22
N LEU A 37 8.12 5.64 6.04
CA LEU A 37 6.68 5.64 5.83
C LEU A 37 6.20 4.22 5.51
N LEU A 38 5.17 3.74 6.22
CA LEU A 38 4.54 2.44 6.01
C LEU A 38 3.14 2.62 5.40
N LEU A 39 2.89 2.05 4.22
CA LEU A 39 1.62 2.13 3.49
C LEU A 39 1.01 0.73 3.31
N HIS A 40 -0.23 0.59 3.73
CA HIS A 40 -0.99 -0.65 3.64
C HIS A 40 -1.67 -0.83 2.28
N GLY A 41 -2.30 -2.00 2.07
CA GLY A 41 -3.10 -2.32 0.90
C GLY A 41 -4.57 -2.62 1.19
N HIS A 42 -5.27 -3.09 0.16
CA HIS A 42 -6.67 -3.49 0.22
C HIS A 42 -6.78 -4.96 0.68
N PRO A 43 -7.76 -5.31 1.50
CA PRO A 43 -8.71 -4.47 2.22
C PRO A 43 -8.26 -4.14 3.65
N GLN A 44 -6.96 -4.13 3.87
CA GLN A 44 -6.34 -3.88 5.16
C GLN A 44 -6.33 -2.38 5.54
N THR A 45 -5.73 -2.08 6.68
CA THR A 45 -5.43 -0.75 7.20
C THR A 45 -3.98 -0.72 7.66
N MET A 46 -3.51 0.39 8.23
CA MET A 46 -2.17 0.43 8.83
C MET A 46 -1.95 -0.66 9.88
N ALA A 47 -3.01 -1.31 10.39
CA ALA A 47 -2.92 -2.41 11.35
C ALA A 47 -2.09 -3.58 10.84
N MET A 48 -1.97 -3.79 9.53
CA MET A 48 -1.12 -4.85 8.96
C MET A 48 0.37 -4.74 9.36
N TRP A 49 0.80 -3.56 9.76
CA TRP A 49 2.18 -3.31 10.13
C TRP A 49 2.48 -3.54 11.62
N HIS A 50 1.49 -4.02 12.40
CA HIS A 50 1.60 -4.16 13.86
C HIS A 50 2.76 -5.05 14.33
N ARG A 51 3.20 -6.03 13.51
CA ARG A 51 4.34 -6.91 13.80
C ARG A 51 5.68 -6.35 13.31
N VAL A 52 5.65 -5.39 12.38
CA VAL A 52 6.84 -4.82 11.72
C VAL A 52 7.20 -3.46 12.31
N ALA A 53 6.24 -2.57 12.43
CA ALA A 53 6.46 -1.17 12.82
C ALA A 53 7.15 -1.00 14.20
N PRO A 54 6.77 -1.74 15.27
CA PRO A 54 7.41 -1.56 16.58
C PRO A 54 8.90 -1.91 16.60
N THR A 55 9.34 -2.85 15.78
CA THR A 55 10.76 -3.22 15.69
C THR A 55 11.54 -2.19 14.90
N LEU A 56 11.05 -1.74 13.74
CA LEU A 56 11.66 -0.66 12.97
C LEU A 56 11.78 0.63 13.78
N ALA A 57 10.81 0.89 14.63
CA ALA A 57 10.73 2.08 15.48
C ALA A 57 11.84 2.17 16.54
N ARG A 58 12.53 1.07 16.84
CA ARG A 58 13.66 1.07 17.79
C ARG A 58 14.88 1.80 17.23
N GLY A 59 15.02 1.87 15.91
CA GLY A 59 16.21 2.42 15.25
C GLY A 59 15.96 3.66 14.41
N ARG A 60 14.70 4.07 14.18
CA ARG A 60 14.38 5.19 13.28
C ARG A 60 12.97 5.73 13.50
N PRO A 61 12.66 6.96 13.06
CA PRO A 61 11.30 7.45 13.00
C PRO A 61 10.44 6.59 12.06
N VAL A 62 9.26 6.19 12.49
CA VAL A 62 8.31 5.42 11.70
C VAL A 62 6.97 6.15 11.66
N VAL A 63 6.43 6.33 10.46
CA VAL A 63 5.10 6.88 10.20
C VAL A 63 4.26 5.83 9.49
N LEU A 64 3.04 5.61 9.97
CA LEU A 64 2.05 4.75 9.33
C LEU A 64 0.85 5.63 8.94
N MET A 65 0.28 5.39 7.76
CA MET A 65 -0.88 6.15 7.30
C MET A 65 -1.95 5.19 6.78
N ASP A 66 -3.20 5.43 7.18
CA ASP A 66 -4.33 4.88 6.46
C ASP A 66 -4.53 5.66 5.16
N LEU A 67 -4.53 4.97 4.03
CA LEU A 67 -4.78 5.60 2.73
C LEU A 67 -6.17 6.23 2.70
N ARG A 68 -6.34 7.33 1.94
CA ARG A 68 -7.69 7.88 1.71
C ARG A 68 -8.63 6.79 1.24
N GLY A 69 -9.84 6.74 1.77
CA GLY A 69 -10.82 5.71 1.50
C GLY A 69 -10.73 4.47 2.40
N TYR A 70 -9.65 4.31 3.15
CA TYR A 70 -9.39 3.16 4.02
C TYR A 70 -9.24 3.56 5.48
N GLY A 71 -9.31 2.57 6.35
CA GLY A 71 -9.06 2.74 7.78
C GLY A 71 -9.89 3.86 8.41
N ASP A 72 -9.24 4.71 9.15
CA ASP A 72 -9.84 5.90 9.76
C ASP A 72 -9.68 7.19 8.91
N SER A 73 -9.00 7.10 7.76
CA SER A 73 -8.91 8.20 6.81
C SER A 73 -10.26 8.52 6.15
N GLY A 74 -10.39 9.75 5.67
CA GLY A 74 -11.56 10.27 5.00
C GLY A 74 -11.86 9.55 3.67
N ARG A 75 -13.11 9.62 3.28
CA ARG A 75 -13.67 9.01 2.06
C ARG A 75 -14.28 10.08 1.17
N PRO A 76 -13.43 10.83 0.42
CA PRO A 76 -13.94 11.87 -0.48
C PRO A 76 -14.80 11.26 -1.59
N LEU A 77 -15.65 12.09 -2.19
CA LEU A 77 -16.32 11.71 -3.43
C LEU A 77 -15.30 11.41 -4.52
N ALA A 78 -15.58 10.40 -5.34
CA ALA A 78 -14.61 9.92 -6.34
C ALA A 78 -14.19 10.96 -7.37
N GLY A 79 -15.10 11.88 -7.73
CA GLY A 79 -14.89 12.80 -8.83
C GLY A 79 -14.95 12.12 -10.19
N GLU A 80 -14.76 12.89 -11.26
CA GLU A 80 -14.71 12.37 -12.62
C GLU A 80 -13.54 11.38 -12.78
N GLY A 81 -13.79 10.26 -13.43
CA GLY A 81 -12.78 9.21 -13.63
C GLY A 81 -12.15 8.65 -12.35
N SER A 82 -12.80 8.87 -11.20
CA SER A 82 -12.26 8.55 -9.87
C SER A 82 -10.95 9.30 -9.52
N ALA A 83 -10.76 10.49 -10.05
CA ALA A 83 -9.53 11.28 -9.91
C ALA A 83 -9.12 11.52 -8.45
N ALA A 84 -10.09 11.66 -7.53
CA ALA A 84 -9.81 11.82 -6.11
C ALA A 84 -9.06 10.61 -5.48
N TYR A 85 -9.08 9.44 -6.14
CA TYR A 85 -8.41 8.21 -5.72
C TYR A 85 -7.23 7.83 -6.61
N ALA A 86 -6.82 8.70 -7.54
CA ALA A 86 -5.61 8.49 -8.32
C ALA A 86 -4.40 8.30 -7.40
N LYS A 87 -3.49 7.42 -7.78
CA LYS A 87 -2.28 7.15 -6.98
C LYS A 87 -1.40 8.41 -6.84
N ARG A 88 -1.51 9.33 -7.78
CA ARG A 88 -0.87 10.66 -7.71
C ARG A 88 -1.40 11.48 -6.53
N GLU A 89 -2.73 11.51 -6.33
CA GLU A 89 -3.35 12.20 -5.20
C GLU A 89 -3.00 11.55 -3.85
N MET A 90 -3.03 10.22 -3.82
CA MET A 90 -2.64 9.47 -2.61
C MET A 90 -1.15 9.63 -2.28
N ALA A 91 -0.29 9.70 -3.30
CA ALA A 91 1.13 9.98 -3.12
C ALA A 91 1.37 11.39 -2.56
N LEU A 92 0.61 12.37 -3.05
CA LEU A 92 0.69 13.74 -2.55
C LEU A 92 0.20 13.85 -1.10
N ASP A 93 -0.82 13.08 -0.69
CA ASP A 93 -1.22 12.96 0.73
C ASP A 93 -0.04 12.56 1.61
N ALA A 94 0.63 11.48 1.22
CA ALA A 94 1.72 10.90 1.97
C ALA A 94 2.95 11.84 2.04
N VAL A 95 3.32 12.44 0.90
CA VAL A 95 4.45 13.41 0.86
C VAL A 95 4.14 14.64 1.70
N THR A 96 2.91 15.16 1.64
CA THR A 96 2.51 16.32 2.42
C THR A 96 2.49 16.01 3.92
N LEU A 97 1.97 14.84 4.30
CA LEU A 97 2.04 14.37 5.69
C LEU A 97 3.49 14.30 6.18
N MET A 98 4.38 13.62 5.45
CA MET A 98 5.77 13.47 5.85
C MET A 98 6.48 14.81 6.01
N ARG A 99 6.25 15.75 5.09
CA ARG A 99 6.78 17.12 5.18
C ARG A 99 6.24 17.88 6.39
N SER A 100 4.95 17.75 6.70
CA SER A 100 4.35 18.40 7.88
C SER A 100 4.97 17.90 9.20
N LEU A 101 5.53 16.69 9.19
CA LEU A 101 6.26 16.09 10.30
C LEU A 101 7.77 16.43 10.29
N GLY A 102 8.22 17.25 9.34
CA GLY A 102 9.63 17.63 9.21
C GLY A 102 10.49 16.65 8.43
N HIS A 103 9.88 15.68 7.74
CA HIS A 103 10.59 14.64 6.98
C HIS A 103 10.55 14.95 5.48
N GLU A 104 11.51 15.73 4.99
CA GLU A 104 11.63 16.07 3.55
C GLU A 104 12.06 14.87 2.69
N ARG A 105 12.85 13.96 3.27
CA ARG A 105 13.35 12.74 2.63
C ARG A 105 13.09 11.56 3.55
N PHE A 106 12.60 10.45 2.98
CA PHE A 106 12.22 9.27 3.74
C PHE A 106 12.27 8.00 2.87
N ALA A 107 12.39 6.86 3.51
CA ALA A 107 12.19 5.57 2.87
C ALA A 107 10.70 5.19 2.93
N VAL A 108 10.26 4.33 2.02
CA VAL A 108 8.88 3.83 1.98
C VAL A 108 8.90 2.31 1.97
N LEU A 109 8.18 1.70 2.90
CA LEU A 109 7.78 0.30 2.84
C LEU A 109 6.28 0.24 2.55
N ALA A 110 5.88 -0.48 1.53
CA ALA A 110 4.49 -0.45 1.10
C ALA A 110 4.02 -1.81 0.55
N HIS A 111 2.75 -2.11 0.78
CA HIS A 111 2.10 -3.34 0.34
C HIS A 111 0.91 -3.03 -0.57
N ASP A 112 0.68 -3.86 -1.57
CA ASP A 112 -0.49 -3.87 -2.48
C ASP A 112 -0.89 -2.47 -2.98
N ARG A 113 -2.07 -1.93 -2.61
CA ARG A 113 -2.53 -0.59 -3.03
C ARG A 113 -1.56 0.51 -2.58
N GLY A 114 -1.05 0.41 -1.35
CA GLY A 114 -0.02 1.32 -0.83
C GLY A 114 1.28 1.26 -1.62
N ALA A 115 1.68 0.08 -2.10
CA ALA A 115 2.86 -0.07 -2.94
C ALA A 115 2.68 0.60 -4.32
N ARG A 116 1.46 0.66 -4.85
CA ARG A 116 1.15 1.41 -6.08
C ARG A 116 1.21 2.91 -5.86
N VAL A 117 0.75 3.38 -4.68
CA VAL A 117 0.95 4.77 -4.24
C VAL A 117 2.44 5.10 -4.13
N ALA A 118 3.23 4.22 -3.51
CA ALA A 118 4.67 4.39 -3.35
C ALA A 118 5.42 4.41 -4.70
N HIS A 119 5.02 3.58 -5.66
CA HIS A 119 5.55 3.61 -7.03
C HIS A 119 5.30 4.97 -7.68
N ARG A 120 4.07 5.46 -7.66
CA ARG A 120 3.69 6.79 -8.19
C ARG A 120 4.42 7.91 -7.45
N MET A 121 4.56 7.81 -6.13
CA MET A 121 5.31 8.76 -5.30
C MET A 121 6.78 8.86 -5.72
N ALA A 122 7.43 7.72 -5.98
CA ALA A 122 8.83 7.70 -6.39
C ALA A 122 9.04 8.31 -7.79
N LEU A 123 8.03 8.23 -8.69
CA LEU A 123 8.07 8.87 -10.01
C LEU A 123 7.78 10.37 -9.96
N ASP A 124 6.80 10.79 -9.17
CA ASP A 124 6.36 12.19 -9.13
C ASP A 124 7.16 13.03 -8.13
N HIS A 125 7.73 12.42 -7.08
CA HIS A 125 8.49 13.07 -6.00
C HIS A 125 9.85 12.39 -5.76
N PRO A 126 10.72 12.26 -6.79
CA PRO A 126 11.99 11.52 -6.66
C PRO A 126 12.93 12.12 -5.60
N GLY A 127 12.80 13.42 -5.31
CA GLY A 127 13.58 14.08 -4.25
C GLY A 127 13.16 13.71 -2.82
N ALA A 128 11.94 13.19 -2.63
CA ALA A 128 11.41 12.82 -1.32
C ALA A 128 11.67 11.34 -0.98
N VAL A 129 11.61 10.44 -1.97
CA VAL A 129 11.78 8.99 -1.77
C VAL A 129 13.24 8.62 -1.83
N GLU A 130 13.81 8.21 -0.70
CA GLU A 130 15.20 7.83 -0.58
C GLU A 130 15.44 6.35 -0.96
N ARG A 131 14.55 5.48 -0.53
CA ARG A 131 14.53 4.03 -0.81
C ARG A 131 13.10 3.52 -0.86
N LEU A 132 12.86 2.51 -1.65
CA LEU A 132 11.51 1.96 -1.88
C LEU A 132 11.52 0.44 -1.72
N MET A 133 10.81 -0.07 -0.71
CA MET A 133 10.58 -1.50 -0.53
C MET A 133 9.11 -1.82 -0.76
N LEU A 134 8.82 -2.70 -1.71
CA LEU A 134 7.47 -3.04 -2.16
C LEU A 134 7.17 -4.51 -1.87
N LEU A 135 5.97 -4.78 -1.34
CA LEU A 135 5.51 -6.11 -0.99
C LEU A 135 4.37 -6.55 -1.91
N ASP A 136 4.57 -7.71 -2.53
CA ASP A 136 3.64 -8.50 -3.34
C ASP A 136 2.89 -7.73 -4.42
N ILE A 137 3.61 -6.95 -5.23
CA ILE A 137 3.10 -6.29 -6.43
C ILE A 137 4.09 -6.35 -7.61
N ALA A 138 3.56 -6.17 -8.81
CA ALA A 138 4.28 -5.74 -10.01
C ALA A 138 3.69 -4.41 -10.51
N PRO A 139 4.36 -3.67 -11.43
CA PRO A 139 3.85 -2.42 -11.97
C PRO A 139 2.42 -2.55 -12.52
N THR A 140 1.52 -1.62 -12.15
CA THR A 140 0.08 -1.72 -12.43
C THR A 140 -0.21 -1.91 -13.91
N LEU A 141 0.42 -1.11 -14.75
CA LEU A 141 0.24 -1.19 -16.21
C LEU A 141 0.66 -2.55 -16.75
N ALA A 142 1.81 -3.09 -16.31
CA ALA A 142 2.30 -4.39 -16.74
C ALA A 142 1.34 -5.53 -16.34
N MET A 143 0.73 -5.44 -15.13
CA MET A 143 -0.23 -6.44 -14.69
C MET A 143 -1.53 -6.43 -15.51
N TYR A 144 -2.05 -5.24 -15.87
CA TYR A 144 -3.22 -5.13 -16.75
C TYR A 144 -2.91 -5.60 -18.18
N GLU A 145 -1.78 -5.21 -18.75
CA GLU A 145 -1.37 -5.63 -20.09
C GLU A 145 -1.05 -7.12 -20.18
N GLY A 146 -0.53 -7.70 -19.09
CA GLY A 146 -0.22 -9.13 -18.96
C GLY A 146 -1.38 -9.97 -18.41
N THR A 147 -2.62 -9.49 -18.46
CA THR A 147 -3.79 -10.23 -17.94
C THR A 147 -3.96 -11.56 -18.66
N THR A 148 -3.99 -12.63 -17.85
CA THR A 148 -4.28 -14.00 -18.26
C THR A 148 -5.51 -14.53 -17.55
N GLU A 149 -6.03 -15.70 -17.99
CA GLU A 149 -7.12 -16.39 -17.29
C GLU A 149 -6.73 -16.70 -15.82
N ALA A 150 -5.51 -17.16 -15.60
CA ALA A 150 -5.01 -17.48 -14.27
C ALA A 150 -4.99 -16.24 -13.36
N PHE A 151 -4.52 -15.10 -13.87
CA PHE A 151 -4.54 -13.84 -13.13
C PHE A 151 -5.98 -13.36 -12.89
N ALA A 152 -6.85 -13.39 -13.89
CA ALA A 152 -8.25 -12.98 -13.76
C ALA A 152 -9.02 -13.82 -12.72
N ARG A 153 -8.74 -15.13 -12.63
CA ARG A 153 -9.31 -16.02 -11.61
C ARG A 153 -8.72 -15.73 -10.22
N GLY A 154 -7.42 -15.55 -10.12
CA GLY A 154 -6.74 -15.31 -8.84
C GLY A 154 -7.04 -13.92 -8.27
N TYR A 155 -7.07 -12.90 -9.12
CA TYR A 155 -7.36 -11.51 -8.75
C TYR A 155 -8.71 -11.05 -9.32
N TRP A 156 -9.75 -11.91 -9.23
CA TRP A 156 -11.10 -11.64 -9.72
C TRP A 156 -11.64 -10.28 -9.26
N HIS A 157 -11.29 -9.86 -8.04
CA HIS A 157 -11.73 -8.60 -7.45
C HIS A 157 -11.24 -7.37 -8.24
N TRP A 158 -10.09 -7.44 -8.92
CA TRP A 158 -9.63 -6.35 -9.79
C TRP A 158 -10.62 -6.05 -10.91
N PHE A 159 -11.20 -7.09 -11.50
CA PHE A 159 -12.14 -6.98 -12.61
C PHE A 159 -13.58 -6.75 -12.14
N PHE A 160 -13.88 -7.15 -10.92
CA PHE A 160 -15.19 -6.89 -10.29
C PHE A 160 -15.30 -5.44 -9.79
N LEU A 161 -14.30 -4.94 -9.06
CA LEU A 161 -14.33 -3.62 -8.43
C LEU A 161 -14.31 -2.46 -9.43
N ILE A 162 -13.80 -2.67 -10.64
CA ILE A 162 -13.80 -1.66 -11.71
C ILE A 162 -15.11 -1.57 -12.49
N GLN A 163 -16.06 -2.46 -12.22
CA GLN A 163 -17.38 -2.41 -12.90
C GLN A 163 -18.09 -1.09 -12.60
N PRO A 164 -18.99 -0.63 -13.53
CA PRO A 164 -19.73 0.62 -13.33
C PRO A 164 -20.49 0.65 -11.99
N SER A 165 -20.41 1.81 -11.32
CA SER A 165 -21.24 2.09 -10.14
C SER A 165 -22.74 2.01 -10.50
N PRO A 166 -23.60 1.55 -9.60
CA PRO A 166 -23.31 1.11 -8.22
C PRO A 166 -23.20 -0.44 -8.09
N ARG A 167 -22.77 -1.14 -9.15
CA ARG A 167 -22.81 -2.62 -9.17
C ARG A 167 -21.93 -3.26 -8.08
N PRO A 168 -20.60 -3.05 -8.04
CA PRO A 168 -19.77 -3.68 -7.02
C PRO A 168 -20.04 -3.12 -5.62
N GLU A 169 -20.36 -1.84 -5.51
CA GLU A 169 -20.70 -1.21 -4.23
C GLU A 169 -21.86 -1.91 -3.54
N ARG A 170 -22.95 -2.18 -4.26
CA ARG A 170 -24.13 -2.87 -3.71
C ARG A 170 -23.83 -4.28 -3.22
N PHE A 171 -22.93 -5.01 -3.89
CA PHE A 171 -22.54 -6.34 -3.43
C PHE A 171 -21.72 -6.27 -2.14
N ILE A 172 -20.79 -5.32 -2.04
CA ILE A 172 -20.00 -5.12 -0.83
C ILE A 172 -20.88 -4.65 0.32
N GLU A 173 -21.77 -3.69 0.08
CA GLU A 173 -22.68 -3.12 1.09
C GLU A 173 -23.73 -4.12 1.60
N ALA A 174 -24.09 -5.11 0.80
CA ALA A 174 -25.03 -6.16 1.20
C ALA A 174 -24.45 -7.04 2.33
N ASP A 175 -23.17 -7.35 2.28
CA ASP A 175 -22.45 -8.06 3.34
C ASP A 175 -20.95 -7.72 3.29
N PRO A 176 -20.53 -6.62 3.93
CA PRO A 176 -19.11 -6.20 3.94
C PRO A 176 -18.17 -7.22 4.58
N LEU A 177 -18.66 -7.96 5.57
CA LEU A 177 -17.86 -8.98 6.25
C LEU A 177 -17.67 -10.23 5.39
N ALA A 178 -18.70 -10.65 4.66
CA ALA A 178 -18.53 -11.73 3.69
C ALA A 178 -17.54 -11.33 2.60
N TYR A 179 -17.66 -10.12 2.05
CA TYR A 179 -16.70 -9.60 1.06
C TYR A 179 -15.26 -9.60 1.59
N LEU A 180 -15.06 -9.13 2.82
CA LEU A 180 -13.74 -9.13 3.46
C LEU A 180 -13.17 -10.54 3.54
N ARG A 181 -13.97 -11.49 4.03
CA ARG A 181 -13.54 -12.89 4.24
C ARG A 181 -13.27 -13.62 2.93
N GLU A 182 -14.06 -13.37 1.91
CA GLU A 182 -13.84 -13.93 0.56
C GLU A 182 -12.59 -13.32 -0.11
N GLY A 183 -12.35 -12.03 0.09
CA GLY A 183 -11.20 -11.32 -0.48
C GLY A 183 -9.86 -11.66 0.19
N MET A 184 -9.84 -11.80 1.50
CA MET A 184 -8.65 -12.10 2.28
C MET A 184 -8.45 -13.61 2.51
N GLY A 185 -9.40 -14.42 2.11
CA GLY A 185 -9.50 -15.80 2.54
C GLY A 185 -10.08 -15.89 3.97
N ARG A 186 -10.13 -17.09 4.51
CA ARG A 186 -10.54 -17.27 5.90
C ARG A 186 -9.50 -16.58 6.76
N ALA A 187 -9.97 -15.84 7.78
CA ALA A 187 -9.12 -15.39 8.87
C ALA A 187 -8.26 -16.57 9.29
N GLY A 188 -7.12 -16.64 8.66
CA GLY A 188 -6.26 -17.79 8.79
C GLY A 188 -5.41 -17.63 10.03
N ASP A 189 -4.67 -18.65 10.32
CA ASP A 189 -3.84 -18.77 11.49
C ASP A 189 -2.74 -17.68 11.61
N PHE A 190 -2.57 -16.79 10.61
CA PHE A 190 -1.53 -15.75 10.60
C PHE A 190 -2.05 -14.33 10.89
N PHE A 191 -3.35 -14.04 10.73
CA PHE A 191 -3.89 -12.73 11.11
C PHE A 191 -4.07 -12.64 12.63
N GLU A 192 -3.42 -11.66 13.22
CA GLU A 192 -3.63 -11.35 14.64
C GLU A 192 -5.09 -10.92 14.87
N PRO A 193 -5.80 -11.46 15.87
CA PRO A 193 -7.20 -11.14 16.11
C PRO A 193 -7.50 -9.64 16.25
N ALA A 194 -6.58 -8.88 16.84
CA ALA A 194 -6.74 -7.43 17.00
C ALA A 194 -6.63 -6.68 15.66
N ALA A 195 -5.74 -7.11 14.76
CA ALA A 195 -5.63 -6.54 13.40
C ALA A 195 -6.85 -6.92 12.56
N TRP A 196 -7.29 -8.17 12.66
CA TRP A 196 -8.49 -8.64 11.96
C TRP A 196 -9.74 -7.86 12.37
N ALA A 197 -9.95 -7.66 13.67
CA ALA A 197 -11.08 -6.87 14.18
C ALA A 197 -11.05 -5.42 13.64
N GLU A 198 -9.86 -4.88 13.39
CA GLU A 198 -9.71 -3.56 12.79
C GLU A 198 -10.13 -3.56 11.31
N TYR A 199 -9.77 -4.59 10.56
CA TYR A 199 -10.23 -4.72 9.16
C TYR A 199 -11.75 -4.86 9.08
N GLU A 200 -12.36 -5.71 9.95
CA GLU A 200 -13.81 -5.86 10.04
C GLU A 200 -14.52 -4.55 10.42
N ARG A 201 -13.96 -3.79 11.36
CA ARG A 201 -14.49 -2.48 11.75
C ARG A 201 -14.47 -1.49 10.58
N CYS A 202 -13.35 -1.43 9.88
CA CYS A 202 -13.12 -0.42 8.85
C CYS A 202 -13.89 -0.69 7.55
N ILE A 203 -14.05 -1.96 7.15
CA ILE A 203 -14.80 -2.29 5.94
C ILE A 203 -16.29 -1.94 6.06
N GLN A 204 -16.84 -1.97 7.28
CA GLN A 204 -18.23 -1.64 7.59
C GLN A 204 -18.52 -0.14 7.70
N ARG A 205 -17.50 0.73 7.63
CA ARG A 205 -17.72 2.17 7.73
C ARG A 205 -18.48 2.69 6.50
N PRO A 206 -19.42 3.63 6.69
CA PRO A 206 -20.15 4.25 5.57
C PRO A 206 -19.18 4.78 4.50
N GLY A 207 -19.47 4.48 3.24
CA GLY A 207 -18.69 4.91 2.10
C GLY A 207 -17.45 4.05 1.80
N SER A 208 -17.13 3.01 2.60
CA SER A 208 -15.98 2.14 2.34
C SER A 208 -16.09 1.43 0.99
N ALA A 209 -17.24 0.88 0.66
CA ALA A 209 -17.46 0.21 -0.62
C ALA A 209 -17.23 1.17 -1.81
N ALA A 210 -17.78 2.39 -1.73
CA ALA A 210 -17.62 3.39 -2.77
C ALA A 210 -16.16 3.82 -2.93
N ALA A 211 -15.44 4.03 -1.82
CA ALA A 211 -14.03 4.40 -1.81
C ALA A 211 -13.14 3.30 -2.39
N ILE A 212 -13.36 2.04 -2.00
CA ILE A 212 -12.64 0.88 -2.54
C ILE A 212 -12.83 0.80 -4.05
N CYS A 213 -14.08 0.85 -4.53
CA CYS A 213 -14.35 0.78 -5.97
C CYS A 213 -13.75 1.96 -6.73
N ALA A 214 -13.78 3.16 -6.15
CA ALA A 214 -13.16 4.34 -6.76
C ALA A 214 -11.63 4.21 -6.86
N ASP A 215 -10.97 3.67 -5.84
CA ASP A 215 -9.53 3.38 -5.86
C ASP A 215 -9.16 2.39 -6.97
N TYR A 216 -9.95 1.32 -7.14
CA TYR A 216 -9.70 0.34 -8.22
C TYR A 216 -10.01 0.91 -9.61
N ARG A 217 -11.08 1.72 -9.77
CA ARG A 217 -11.39 2.40 -11.04
C ARG A 217 -10.30 3.40 -11.42
N ALA A 218 -9.80 4.18 -10.48
CA ALA A 218 -8.63 5.04 -10.72
C ALA A 218 -7.43 4.20 -11.20
N GLY A 219 -7.17 3.06 -10.54
CA GLY A 219 -6.10 2.13 -10.90
C GLY A 219 -6.23 1.53 -12.30
N ALA A 220 -7.45 1.34 -12.80
CA ALA A 220 -7.72 0.80 -14.15
C ALA A 220 -7.94 1.90 -15.20
N GLY A 221 -7.98 3.16 -14.80
CA GLY A 221 -8.24 4.33 -15.65
C GLY A 221 -7.07 5.30 -15.62
N ILE A 222 -7.24 6.41 -14.89
CA ILE A 222 -6.30 7.53 -14.85
C ILE A 222 -4.87 7.13 -14.45
N ASP A 223 -4.70 6.16 -13.57
CA ASP A 223 -3.37 5.69 -13.18
C ASP A 223 -2.64 4.99 -14.34
N LEU A 224 -3.37 4.22 -15.18
CA LEU A 224 -2.79 3.62 -16.38
C LEU A 224 -2.40 4.66 -17.43
N GLU A 225 -3.14 5.76 -17.51
CA GLU A 225 -2.78 6.89 -18.39
C GLU A 225 -1.47 7.52 -17.92
N HIS A 226 -1.31 7.75 -16.62
CA HIS A 226 -0.07 8.23 -16.03
C HIS A 226 1.09 7.26 -16.30
N ASP A 227 0.89 5.96 -16.09
CA ASP A 227 1.94 4.94 -16.30
C ASP A 227 2.34 4.83 -17.76
N ARG A 228 1.39 4.95 -18.71
CA ARG A 228 1.69 4.98 -20.15
C ARG A 228 2.48 6.23 -20.54
N ALA A 229 2.12 7.39 -19.99
CA ALA A 229 2.84 8.63 -20.24
C ALA A 229 4.28 8.57 -19.72
N ASP A 230 4.49 8.03 -18.52
CA ASP A 230 5.82 7.84 -17.95
C ASP A 230 6.67 6.87 -18.78
N ARG A 231 6.10 5.74 -19.18
CA ARG A 231 6.77 4.77 -20.05
C ARG A 231 7.16 5.38 -21.39
N ALA A 232 6.26 6.14 -22.02
CA ALA A 232 6.53 6.82 -23.28
C ALA A 232 7.63 7.89 -23.14
N ALA A 233 7.73 8.53 -21.99
CA ALA A 233 8.77 9.51 -21.68
C ALA A 233 10.08 8.87 -21.18
N GLY A 234 10.16 7.54 -21.07
CA GLY A 234 11.31 6.83 -20.51
C GLY A 234 11.56 7.07 -19.02
N ARG A 235 10.55 7.55 -18.28
CA ARG A 235 10.68 7.82 -16.84
C ARG A 235 10.71 6.52 -16.06
N ARG A 236 11.67 6.40 -15.15
CA ARG A 236 11.88 5.24 -14.30
C ARG A 236 12.10 5.69 -12.86
N VAL A 237 11.78 4.83 -11.91
CA VAL A 237 12.11 5.07 -10.50
C VAL A 237 13.63 5.11 -10.34
N THR A 238 14.16 6.21 -9.81
CA THR A 238 15.59 6.42 -9.59
C THR A 238 16.07 5.98 -8.20
N ALA A 239 15.15 5.98 -7.22
CA ALA A 239 15.43 5.47 -5.88
C ALA A 239 15.74 3.96 -5.94
N PRO A 240 16.67 3.44 -5.11
CA PRO A 240 16.84 2.01 -4.95
C PRO A 240 15.51 1.35 -4.58
N LEU A 241 15.17 0.28 -5.30
CA LEU A 241 13.93 -0.47 -5.12
C LEU A 241 14.25 -1.90 -4.72
N HIS A 242 13.62 -2.36 -3.64
CA HIS A 242 13.64 -3.76 -3.22
C HIS A 242 12.23 -4.33 -3.26
N VAL A 243 12.02 -5.45 -3.95
CA VAL A 243 10.71 -6.08 -4.05
C VAL A 243 10.71 -7.47 -3.44
N LEU A 244 9.77 -7.72 -2.53
CA LEU A 244 9.46 -9.06 -2.02
C LEU A 244 8.09 -9.49 -2.52
N TRP A 245 7.95 -10.75 -2.90
CA TRP A 245 6.65 -11.30 -3.29
C TRP A 245 6.43 -12.69 -2.70
N GLY A 246 5.17 -13.03 -2.45
CA GLY A 246 4.82 -14.33 -1.93
C GLY A 246 5.05 -15.43 -2.98
N ALA A 247 5.87 -16.43 -2.63
CA ALA A 247 6.11 -17.59 -3.48
C ALA A 247 4.81 -18.36 -3.81
N ASN A 248 3.83 -18.30 -2.88
CA ASN A 248 2.51 -18.92 -3.02
C ASN A 248 1.44 -17.91 -3.47
N GLY A 249 1.82 -16.63 -3.66
CA GLY A 249 0.93 -15.55 -4.07
C GLY A 249 0.56 -15.59 -5.55
N VAL A 250 -0.47 -14.84 -5.92
CA VAL A 250 -0.90 -14.72 -7.33
C VAL A 250 0.14 -13.96 -8.15
N VAL A 251 0.78 -12.96 -7.56
CA VAL A 251 1.80 -12.13 -8.25
C VAL A 251 2.96 -13.00 -8.72
N GLY A 252 3.55 -13.82 -7.83
CA GLY A 252 4.67 -14.70 -8.17
C GLY A 252 4.29 -15.84 -9.12
N ARG A 253 3.01 -16.28 -9.13
CA ARG A 253 2.56 -17.35 -10.04
C ARG A 253 2.20 -16.87 -11.43
N CYS A 254 1.78 -15.62 -11.57
CA CYS A 254 1.26 -15.08 -12.84
C CYS A 254 2.22 -14.13 -13.55
N PHE A 255 3.24 -13.64 -12.84
CA PHE A 255 4.17 -12.63 -13.35
C PHE A 255 5.61 -12.94 -12.95
N GLU A 256 6.54 -12.23 -13.60
CA GLU A 256 7.96 -12.19 -13.25
C GLU A 256 8.27 -10.85 -12.55
N PRO A 257 7.98 -10.72 -11.23
CA PRO A 257 7.98 -9.42 -10.57
C PRO A 257 9.31 -8.68 -10.66
N LEU A 258 10.43 -9.41 -10.49
CA LEU A 258 11.76 -8.80 -10.56
C LEU A 258 12.03 -8.20 -11.93
N ALA A 259 11.77 -8.94 -13.01
CA ALA A 259 11.99 -8.46 -14.39
C ALA A 259 11.09 -7.25 -14.72
N LEU A 260 9.84 -7.28 -14.28
CA LEU A 260 8.89 -6.17 -14.48
C LEU A 260 9.34 -4.90 -13.75
N TRP A 261 9.86 -5.04 -12.52
CA TRP A 261 10.40 -3.90 -11.78
C TRP A 261 11.73 -3.40 -12.36
N GLN A 262 12.60 -4.28 -12.88
CA GLN A 262 13.81 -3.90 -13.60
C GLN A 262 13.53 -3.08 -14.86
N ALA A 263 12.37 -3.27 -15.48
CA ALA A 263 11.92 -2.41 -16.58
C ALA A 263 11.41 -1.02 -16.11
N ALA A 264 10.90 -0.91 -14.86
CA ALA A 264 10.26 0.29 -14.32
C ALA A 264 11.18 1.11 -13.39
N ALA A 265 12.32 0.56 -12.95
CA ALA A 265 13.24 1.22 -12.03
C ALA A 265 14.70 0.98 -12.46
N GLU A 266 15.61 1.87 -11.99
CA GLU A 266 17.03 1.81 -12.38
C GLU A 266 17.83 0.79 -11.59
N ARG A 267 17.52 0.65 -10.29
CA ARG A 267 18.25 -0.20 -9.34
C ARG A 267 17.25 -1.05 -8.58
N VAL A 268 17.16 -2.31 -8.96
CA VAL A 268 16.16 -3.24 -8.41
C VAL A 268 16.84 -4.47 -7.87
N THR A 269 16.49 -4.83 -6.64
CA THR A 269 16.77 -6.12 -6.01
C THR A 269 15.47 -6.74 -5.54
N GLY A 270 15.45 -8.03 -5.28
CA GLY A 270 14.27 -8.68 -4.71
C GLY A 270 14.23 -10.17 -4.92
N HIS A 271 13.35 -10.83 -4.22
CA HIS A 271 13.16 -12.28 -4.29
C HIS A 271 11.79 -12.72 -3.74
N ALA A 272 11.41 -13.94 -4.05
CA ALA A 272 10.24 -14.57 -3.47
C ALA A 272 10.48 -14.93 -2.00
N VAL A 273 9.43 -14.80 -1.17
CA VAL A 273 9.44 -15.21 0.24
C VAL A 273 8.38 -16.27 0.50
N PRO A 274 8.51 -17.13 1.54
CA PRO A 274 7.60 -18.23 1.80
C PRO A 274 6.27 -17.73 2.41
N SER A 275 5.49 -16.98 1.62
CA SER A 275 4.19 -16.43 2.00
C SER A 275 3.22 -16.45 0.82
N GLY A 276 1.97 -16.11 1.08
CA GLY A 276 0.99 -15.67 0.09
C GLY A 276 1.07 -14.15 -0.13
N HIS A 277 -0.11 -13.52 -0.24
CA HIS A 277 -0.20 -12.09 -0.54
C HIS A 277 0.12 -11.19 0.66
N TYR A 278 -0.21 -11.61 1.88
CA TYR A 278 -0.12 -10.76 3.09
C TYR A 278 1.26 -10.83 3.75
N VAL A 279 2.30 -10.55 2.99
CA VAL A 279 3.72 -10.81 3.32
C VAL A 279 4.12 -10.28 4.69
N ALA A 280 3.66 -9.09 5.09
CA ALA A 280 4.02 -8.50 6.38
C ALA A 280 3.34 -9.18 7.59
N GLU A 281 2.26 -9.93 7.36
CA GLU A 281 1.57 -10.69 8.41
C GLU A 281 1.90 -12.17 8.37
N GLU A 282 2.18 -12.74 7.19
CA GLU A 282 2.56 -14.13 7.01
C GLU A 282 4.04 -14.40 7.33
N ALA A 283 4.93 -13.44 7.01
CA ALA A 283 6.38 -13.57 7.17
C ALA A 283 7.02 -12.28 7.73
N PRO A 284 6.54 -11.73 8.87
CA PRO A 284 7.02 -10.46 9.40
C PRO A 284 8.51 -10.44 9.73
N GLU A 285 9.08 -11.56 10.16
CA GLU A 285 10.51 -11.68 10.48
C GLU A 285 11.37 -11.52 9.22
N VAL A 286 10.91 -12.05 8.09
CA VAL A 286 11.59 -11.90 6.79
C VAL A 286 11.50 -10.44 6.34
N VAL A 287 10.31 -9.83 6.42
CA VAL A 287 10.13 -8.42 6.07
C VAL A 287 11.03 -7.52 6.91
N LEU A 288 11.14 -7.79 8.22
CA LEU A 288 12.02 -7.03 9.12
C LEU A 288 13.48 -7.16 8.74
N ALA A 289 13.97 -8.38 8.56
CA ALA A 289 15.38 -8.62 8.21
C ALA A 289 15.76 -7.94 6.89
N GLU A 290 14.89 -8.04 5.87
CA GLU A 290 15.09 -7.41 4.58
C GLU A 290 15.00 -5.87 4.67
N ALA A 291 14.05 -5.35 5.44
CA ALA A 291 13.91 -3.92 5.65
C ALA A 291 15.14 -3.33 6.37
N GLU A 292 15.60 -3.94 7.45
CA GLU A 292 16.78 -3.49 8.18
C GLU A 292 18.04 -3.47 7.30
N ARG A 293 18.28 -4.55 6.53
CA ARG A 293 19.39 -4.63 5.57
C ARG A 293 19.27 -3.56 4.50
N PHE A 294 18.12 -3.45 3.85
CA PHE A 294 17.90 -2.53 2.75
C PHE A 294 17.95 -1.06 3.19
N LEU A 295 17.41 -0.75 4.36
CA LEU A 295 17.39 0.61 4.89
C LEU A 295 18.76 1.07 5.44
N SER A 296 19.64 0.14 5.87
CA SER A 296 21.02 0.48 6.28
C SER A 296 21.94 0.76 5.09
N GLY A 297 21.53 0.43 3.87
CA GLY A 297 22.36 0.61 2.68
C GLY A 297 23.42 -0.46 2.47
N ALA A 298 23.30 -1.56 3.21
CA ALA A 298 24.21 -2.71 3.12
C ALA A 298 23.88 -3.61 1.93
#